data_261927d69aa0eac6470797ab0cea2fd7
#
_entry.id   261927d69aa0eac6470797ab0cea2fd7
#
_cell.length_a   1.000
_cell.length_b   1.000
_cell.length_c   1.000
_cell.angle_alpha   90.00
_cell.angle_beta   90.00
_cell.angle_gamma   90.00
#
_symmetry.space_group_name_H-M   'P 1'
#
loop_
_entity.id
_entity.type
_entity.pdbx_description
1 polymer ?
#
loop_
_entity_poly.entity_id
_entity_poly.type
_entity_poly.pdbx_seq_one_letter_code
_entity_poly.pdbx_strand_id
1 'polypeptide(L)'
;MANPKSLLFHLHRHWEVVEILVRASRELSSFSEEQILAAVGKANADSTPEERSGVLRTLSNADILQSLPRSSELQLNPLVLEFARGLTREHELGLSTVLQARVEAIRDTTRELNDGLESGNSDQLRAAAARLSELL
;
A
#
# COMPACT_ATOMS: atom_id res chain seq x y z
N MET A 1 -3.29 -0.08 20.03
CA MET A 1 -3.39 0.62 18.74
C MET A 1 -2.04 0.64 18.06
N ALA A 2 -1.99 0.25 16.81
CA ALA A 2 -0.73 0.18 16.09
C ALA A 2 -0.18 1.57 15.79
N ASN A 3 1.15 1.69 15.79
CA ASN A 3 1.84 2.91 15.42
C ASN A 3 1.60 3.20 13.92
N PRO A 4 1.26 4.44 13.52
CA PRO A 4 1.05 4.79 12.12
C PRO A 4 2.21 4.42 11.18
N LYS A 5 3.44 4.55 11.65
CA LYS A 5 4.61 4.12 10.87
C LYS A 5 4.62 2.62 10.64
N SER A 6 4.29 1.83 11.65
CA SER A 6 4.22 0.39 11.56
C SER A 6 3.09 -0.04 10.62
N LEU A 7 1.93 0.60 10.72
CA LEU A 7 0.81 0.36 9.82
C LEU A 7 1.22 0.60 8.36
N LEU A 8 1.81 1.75 8.06
CA LEU A 8 2.24 2.10 6.71
C LEU A 8 3.33 1.17 6.18
N PHE A 9 4.28 0.79 7.05
CA PHE A 9 5.34 -0.15 6.69
C PHE A 9 4.76 -1.50 6.26
N HIS A 10 3.87 -2.06 7.07
CA HIS A 10 3.26 -3.36 6.77
C HIS A 10 2.25 -3.28 5.62
N LEU A 11 1.58 -2.16 5.46
CA LEU A 11 0.69 -1.91 4.33
C LEU A 11 1.48 -1.93 3.02
N HIS A 12 2.62 -1.27 2.99
CA HIS A 12 3.51 -1.26 1.83
C HIS A 12 4.06 -2.66 1.55
N ARG A 13 4.55 -3.32 2.59
CA ARG A 13 5.17 -4.64 2.45
C ARG A 13 4.20 -5.71 1.95
N HIS A 14 2.96 -5.66 2.39
CA HIS A 14 1.92 -6.64 2.05
C HIS A 14 0.84 -6.05 1.14
N TRP A 15 1.22 -5.05 0.34
CA TRP A 15 0.27 -4.33 -0.50
C TRP A 15 -0.53 -5.25 -1.43
N GLU A 16 0.09 -6.27 -2.01
CA GLU A 16 -0.58 -7.19 -2.93
C GLU A 16 -1.71 -7.95 -2.25
N VAL A 17 -1.49 -8.39 -1.03
CA VAL A 17 -2.53 -9.05 -0.22
C VAL A 17 -3.66 -8.08 0.09
N VAL A 18 -3.31 -6.88 0.53
CA VAL A 18 -4.29 -5.83 0.87
C VAL A 18 -5.11 -5.47 -0.37
N GLU A 19 -4.50 -5.35 -1.52
CA GLU A 19 -5.20 -5.04 -2.77
C GLU A 19 -6.23 -6.12 -3.13
N ILE A 20 -5.86 -7.39 -2.97
CA ILE A 20 -6.80 -8.51 -3.19
C ILE A 20 -7.99 -8.40 -2.24
N LEU A 21 -7.75 -8.12 -0.96
CA LEU A 21 -8.81 -7.98 0.04
C LEU A 21 -9.68 -6.75 -0.21
N VAL A 22 -9.10 -5.65 -0.67
CA VAL A 22 -9.85 -4.43 -1.02
C VAL A 22 -10.81 -4.72 -2.18
N ARG A 23 -10.35 -5.43 -3.20
CA ARG A 23 -11.21 -5.82 -4.32
C ARG A 23 -12.32 -6.77 -3.87
N ALA A 24 -11.99 -7.74 -3.03
CA ALA A 24 -12.97 -8.68 -2.50
C ALA A 24 -13.99 -7.98 -1.59
N SER A 25 -13.64 -6.86 -0.98
CA SER A 25 -14.53 -6.10 -0.10
C SER A 25 -15.70 -5.44 -0.83
N ARG A 26 -15.69 -5.44 -2.16
CA ARG A 26 -16.85 -5.00 -2.96
C ARG A 26 -18.04 -5.94 -2.79
N GLU A 27 -17.78 -7.20 -2.50
CA GLU A 27 -18.80 -8.23 -2.34
C GLU A 27 -18.91 -8.73 -0.90
N LEU A 28 -17.82 -8.70 -0.15
CA LEU A 28 -17.75 -9.24 1.21
C LEU A 28 -17.43 -8.13 2.21
N SER A 29 -18.24 -8.00 3.24
CA SER A 29 -18.00 -7.03 4.32
C SER A 29 -16.98 -7.52 5.34
N SER A 30 -16.76 -8.83 5.41
CA SER A 30 -15.81 -9.46 6.32
C SER A 30 -15.26 -10.73 5.69
N PHE A 31 -14.18 -11.25 6.27
CA PHE A 31 -13.46 -12.41 5.77
C PHE A 31 -13.22 -13.42 6.87
N SER A 32 -13.33 -14.71 6.54
CA SER A 32 -12.84 -15.76 7.42
C SER A 32 -11.30 -15.82 7.35
N GLU A 33 -10.69 -16.45 8.32
CA GLU A 33 -9.23 -16.68 8.29
C GLU A 33 -8.81 -17.44 7.04
N GLU A 34 -9.61 -18.43 6.63
CA GLU A 34 -9.35 -19.23 5.43
C GLU A 34 -9.33 -18.36 4.17
N GLN A 35 -10.25 -17.41 4.06
CA GLN A 35 -10.31 -16.48 2.94
C GLN A 35 -9.08 -15.58 2.89
N ILE A 36 -8.61 -15.13 4.05
CA ILE A 36 -7.40 -14.29 4.15
C ILE A 36 -6.16 -15.11 3.79
N LEU A 37 -6.06 -16.34 4.29
CA LEU A 37 -4.95 -17.23 3.94
C LEU A 37 -4.93 -17.55 2.44
N ALA A 38 -6.10 -17.71 1.83
CA ALA A 38 -6.22 -17.90 0.39
C ALA A 38 -5.74 -16.66 -0.38
N ALA A 39 -6.05 -15.47 0.11
CA ALA A 39 -5.57 -14.22 -0.50
C ALA A 39 -4.04 -14.11 -0.41
N VAL A 40 -3.45 -14.48 0.71
CA VAL A 40 -1.99 -14.50 0.87
C VAL A 40 -1.37 -15.49 -0.11
N GLY A 41 -1.96 -16.68 -0.27
CA GLY A 41 -1.51 -17.67 -1.23
C GLY A 41 -1.63 -17.21 -2.68
N LYS A 42 -2.62 -16.40 -2.98
CA LYS A 42 -2.81 -15.81 -4.30
C LYS A 42 -1.75 -14.75 -4.61
N ALA A 43 -1.39 -13.96 -3.60
CA ALA A 43 -0.35 -12.95 -3.73
C ALA A 43 1.05 -13.58 -3.82
N ASN A 44 1.26 -14.71 -3.14
CA ASN A 44 2.52 -15.44 -3.14
C ASN A 44 2.25 -16.96 -3.18
N ALA A 45 2.24 -17.51 -4.39
CA ALA A 45 1.93 -18.93 -4.62
C ALA A 45 2.94 -19.87 -3.98
N ASP A 46 4.18 -19.43 -3.79
CA ASP A 46 5.25 -20.24 -3.22
C ASP A 46 5.27 -20.23 -1.69
N SER A 47 4.37 -19.49 -1.04
CA SER A 47 4.34 -19.39 0.40
C SER A 47 3.88 -20.70 1.05
N THR A 48 4.50 -21.03 2.19
CA THR A 48 4.10 -22.17 3.00
C THR A 48 2.88 -21.80 3.86
N PRO A 49 2.14 -22.80 4.40
CA PRO A 49 1.05 -22.50 5.33
C PRO A 49 1.49 -21.69 6.55
N GLU A 50 2.69 -21.93 7.06
CA GLU A 50 3.25 -21.19 8.18
C GLU A 50 3.54 -19.73 7.81
N GLU A 51 4.06 -19.50 6.61
CA GLU A 51 4.30 -18.14 6.09
C GLU A 51 2.99 -17.38 5.93
N ARG A 52 1.95 -18.02 5.41
CA ARG A 52 0.63 -17.43 5.24
C ARG A 52 0.02 -17.05 6.58
N SER A 53 0.10 -17.94 7.56
CA SER A 53 -0.37 -17.66 8.93
C SER A 53 0.41 -16.51 9.57
N GLY A 54 1.72 -16.45 9.29
CA GLY A 54 2.58 -15.35 9.75
C GLY A 54 2.15 -14.01 9.17
N VAL A 55 1.80 -13.95 7.89
CA VAL A 55 1.29 -12.73 7.24
C VAL A 55 -0.03 -12.31 7.87
N LEU A 56 -0.96 -13.24 8.07
CA LEU A 56 -2.23 -12.97 8.75
C LEU A 56 -2.01 -12.34 10.12
N ARG A 57 -1.10 -12.92 10.91
CA ARG A 57 -0.76 -12.41 12.24
C ARG A 57 -0.16 -11.00 12.15
N THR A 58 0.74 -10.78 11.21
CA THR A 58 1.36 -9.48 11.00
C THR A 58 0.33 -8.41 10.64
N LEU A 59 -0.59 -8.72 9.74
CA LEU A 59 -1.64 -7.79 9.35
C LEU A 59 -2.58 -7.47 10.52
N SER A 60 -2.89 -8.45 11.34
CA SER A 60 -3.72 -8.25 12.53
C SER A 60 -3.00 -7.41 13.58
N ASN A 61 -1.73 -7.69 13.84
CA ASN A 61 -0.92 -6.93 14.80
C ASN A 61 -0.67 -5.49 14.36
N ALA A 62 -0.60 -5.25 13.06
CA ALA A 62 -0.42 -3.90 12.51
C ALA A 62 -1.73 -3.11 12.41
N ASP A 63 -2.84 -3.70 12.83
CA ASP A 63 -4.18 -3.09 12.78
C ASP A 63 -4.70 -2.89 11.36
N ILE A 64 -4.13 -3.60 10.39
CA ILE A 64 -4.65 -3.62 9.00
C ILE A 64 -5.90 -4.49 8.94
N LEU A 65 -5.89 -5.62 9.65
CA LEU A 65 -7.05 -6.48 9.86
C LEU A 65 -7.55 -6.36 11.29
N GLN A 66 -8.85 -6.28 11.46
CA GLN A 66 -9.50 -6.12 12.75
C GLN A 66 -10.50 -7.25 12.96
N SER A 67 -10.51 -7.82 14.17
CA SER A 67 -11.50 -8.83 14.53
C SER A 67 -12.87 -8.19 14.74
N LEU A 68 -13.90 -8.81 14.19
CA LEU A 68 -15.27 -8.38 14.43
C LEU A 68 -15.75 -8.90 15.79
N PRO A 69 -16.47 -8.06 16.57
CA PRO A 69 -17.04 -8.51 17.83
C PRO A 69 -17.99 -9.69 17.61
N ARG A 70 -17.92 -10.68 18.49
CA ARG A 70 -18.81 -11.85 18.49
C ARG A 70 -18.75 -12.68 17.21
N SER A 71 -17.66 -12.61 16.47
CA SER A 71 -17.47 -13.35 15.24
C SER A 71 -16.04 -13.85 15.15
N SER A 72 -15.83 -14.91 14.41
CA SER A 72 -14.48 -15.39 14.06
C SER A 72 -13.95 -14.72 12.78
N GLU A 73 -14.71 -13.80 12.21
CA GLU A 73 -14.34 -13.13 11.00
C GLU A 73 -13.53 -11.87 11.26
N LEU A 74 -12.81 -11.45 10.25
CA LEU A 74 -11.95 -10.27 10.24
C LEU A 74 -12.42 -9.29 9.18
N GLN A 75 -12.17 -8.00 9.41
CA GLN A 75 -12.42 -6.98 8.41
C GLN A 75 -11.18 -6.14 8.19
N LEU A 76 -11.09 -5.51 7.04
CA LEU A 76 -10.05 -4.50 6.83
C LEU A 76 -10.36 -3.28 7.69
N ASN A 77 -9.32 -2.73 8.30
CA ASN A 77 -9.43 -1.45 9.00
C ASN A 77 -10.11 -0.45 8.05
N PRO A 78 -11.21 0.20 8.46
CA PRO A 78 -11.94 1.13 7.58
C PRO A 78 -11.07 2.24 6.99
N LEU A 79 -10.08 2.73 7.73
CA LEU A 79 -9.16 3.74 7.24
C LEU A 79 -8.26 3.20 6.12
N VAL A 80 -7.80 1.97 6.26
CA VAL A 80 -7.01 1.28 5.24
C VAL A 80 -7.86 1.04 4.00
N LEU A 81 -9.09 0.59 4.20
CA LEU A 81 -10.02 0.32 3.11
C LEU A 81 -10.31 1.58 2.29
N GLU A 82 -10.62 2.69 2.94
CA GLU A 82 -10.86 3.96 2.26
C GLU A 82 -9.63 4.47 1.51
N PHE A 83 -8.48 4.41 2.16
CA PHE A 83 -7.21 4.82 1.55
C PHE A 83 -6.90 3.98 0.30
N ALA A 84 -7.00 2.67 0.42
CA ALA A 84 -6.72 1.76 -0.68
C ALA A 84 -7.75 1.89 -1.81
N ARG A 85 -9.03 2.06 -1.48
CA ARG A 85 -10.08 2.31 -2.48
C ARG A 85 -9.83 3.59 -3.24
N GLY A 86 -9.42 4.65 -2.53
CA GLY A 86 -9.08 5.93 -3.16
C GLY A 86 -7.97 5.78 -4.19
N LEU A 87 -6.90 5.10 -3.82
CA LEU A 87 -5.77 4.84 -4.74
C LEU A 87 -6.19 3.98 -5.93
N THR A 88 -6.92 2.90 -5.67
CA THR A 88 -7.38 1.98 -6.73
C THR A 88 -8.37 2.67 -7.66
N ARG A 89 -9.30 3.44 -7.11
CA ARG A 89 -10.28 4.19 -7.88
C ARG A 89 -9.64 5.19 -8.82
N GLU A 90 -8.68 5.95 -8.31
CA GLU A 90 -7.92 6.90 -9.12
C GLU A 90 -7.18 6.20 -10.25
N HIS A 91 -6.62 5.02 -9.97
CA HIS A 91 -5.92 4.22 -10.97
C HIS A 91 -6.87 3.66 -12.03
N GLU A 92 -8.03 3.14 -11.63
CA GLU A 92 -9.02 2.55 -12.53
C GLU A 92 -9.70 3.58 -13.43
N LEU A 93 -9.98 4.77 -12.90
CA LEU A 93 -10.63 5.85 -13.65
C LEU A 93 -9.67 6.68 -14.49
N GLY A 94 -8.39 6.36 -14.46
CA GLY A 94 -7.35 7.25 -14.92
C GLY A 94 -7.20 8.38 -13.88
N LEU A 95 -6.03 8.56 -13.36
CA LEU A 95 -5.75 9.57 -12.32
C LEU A 95 -6.32 10.92 -12.71
N SER A 96 -6.82 11.68 -11.73
CA SER A 96 -7.22 13.07 -11.98
C SER A 96 -6.04 13.84 -12.58
N THR A 97 -6.34 14.84 -13.41
CA THR A 97 -5.31 15.63 -14.09
C THR A 97 -4.27 16.18 -13.10
N VAL A 98 -4.74 16.65 -11.93
CA VAL A 98 -3.85 17.18 -10.90
C VAL A 98 -2.92 16.12 -10.34
N LEU A 99 -3.45 14.94 -10.06
CA LEU A 99 -2.67 13.83 -9.52
C LEU A 99 -1.67 13.30 -10.55
N GLN A 100 -2.08 13.19 -11.81
CA GLN A 100 -1.19 12.82 -12.91
C GLN A 100 -0.03 13.81 -13.05
N ALA A 101 -0.33 15.09 -13.03
CA ALA A 101 0.69 16.14 -13.11
C ALA A 101 1.68 16.01 -11.94
N ARG A 102 1.20 15.71 -10.74
CA ARG A 102 2.05 15.50 -9.56
C ARG A 102 2.97 14.30 -9.71
N VAL A 103 2.41 13.19 -10.15
CA VAL A 103 3.19 11.96 -10.38
C VAL A 103 4.27 12.20 -11.43
N GLU A 104 3.94 12.85 -12.54
CA GLU A 104 4.90 13.19 -13.58
C GLU A 104 5.98 14.12 -13.07
N ALA A 105 5.63 15.14 -12.30
CA ALA A 105 6.58 16.08 -11.72
C ALA A 105 7.56 15.36 -10.77
N ILE A 106 7.08 14.41 -9.98
CA ILE A 106 7.94 13.61 -9.09
C ILE A 106 8.89 12.74 -9.92
N ARG A 107 8.39 12.11 -10.98
CA ARG A 107 9.21 11.30 -11.88
C ARG A 107 10.31 12.11 -12.54
N ASP A 108 9.96 13.28 -13.08
CA ASP A 108 10.91 14.16 -13.74
C ASP A 108 11.98 14.66 -12.78
N THR A 109 11.57 15.04 -11.55
CA THR A 109 12.51 15.47 -10.52
C THR A 109 13.43 14.33 -10.08
N THR A 110 12.92 13.10 -10.00
CA THR A 110 13.73 11.91 -9.70
C THR A 110 14.76 11.67 -10.80
N ARG A 111 14.39 11.85 -12.06
CA ARG A 111 15.31 11.75 -13.19
C ARG A 111 16.42 12.79 -13.09
N GLU A 112 16.06 14.04 -12.78
CA GLU A 112 17.04 15.12 -12.57
C GLU A 112 18.04 14.78 -11.47
N LEU A 113 17.56 14.17 -10.38
CA LEU A 113 18.43 13.71 -9.29
C LEU A 113 19.42 12.65 -9.78
N ASN A 114 18.93 11.66 -10.54
CA ASN A 114 19.78 10.61 -11.09
C ASN A 114 20.80 11.17 -12.08
N ASP A 115 20.37 12.07 -12.95
CA ASP A 115 21.26 12.73 -13.90
C ASP A 115 22.32 13.56 -13.20
N GLY A 116 21.93 14.29 -12.14
CA GLY A 116 22.85 15.06 -11.32
C GLY A 116 23.89 14.20 -10.62
N LEU A 117 23.47 13.03 -10.12
CA LEU A 117 24.38 12.06 -9.50
C LEU A 117 25.38 11.50 -10.49
N GLU A 118 24.93 11.16 -11.70
CA GLU A 118 25.79 10.64 -12.75
C GLU A 118 26.78 11.68 -13.28
N SER A 119 26.32 12.92 -13.43
CA SER A 119 27.16 14.02 -13.93
C SER A 119 28.01 14.70 -12.87
N GLY A 120 27.74 14.47 -11.58
CA GLY A 120 28.42 15.13 -10.48
C GLY A 120 28.04 16.61 -10.31
N ASN A 121 26.92 17.03 -10.84
CA ASN A 121 26.44 18.42 -10.77
C ASN A 121 25.68 18.66 -9.45
N SER A 122 26.36 19.27 -8.47
CA SER A 122 25.78 19.52 -7.16
C SER A 122 24.67 20.58 -7.15
N ASP A 123 24.72 21.56 -8.05
CA ASP A 123 23.66 22.57 -8.17
C ASP A 123 22.38 21.96 -8.70
N GLN A 124 22.47 21.09 -9.68
CA GLN A 124 21.34 20.34 -10.20
C GLN A 124 20.72 19.43 -9.12
N LEU A 125 21.54 18.77 -8.34
CA LEU A 125 21.09 17.93 -7.23
C LEU A 125 20.31 18.72 -6.19
N ARG A 126 20.81 19.89 -5.81
CA ARG A 126 20.15 20.76 -4.82
C ARG A 126 18.81 21.25 -5.33
N ALA A 127 18.74 21.71 -6.57
CA ALA A 127 17.50 22.19 -7.18
C ALA A 127 16.46 21.08 -7.29
N ALA A 128 16.88 19.89 -7.72
CA ALA A 128 15.99 18.74 -7.84
C ALA A 128 15.48 18.26 -6.46
N ALA A 129 16.35 18.23 -5.45
CA ALA A 129 15.98 17.83 -4.10
C ALA A 129 14.98 18.82 -3.48
N ALA A 130 15.16 20.11 -3.70
CA ALA A 130 14.22 21.14 -3.22
C ALA A 130 12.85 20.99 -3.87
N ARG A 131 12.81 20.76 -5.19
CA ARG A 131 11.56 20.55 -5.93
C ARG A 131 10.84 19.29 -5.47
N LEU A 132 11.56 18.20 -5.26
CA LEU A 132 10.98 16.95 -4.77
C LEU A 132 10.37 17.14 -3.38
N SER A 133 11.04 17.86 -2.51
CA SER A 133 10.53 18.19 -1.17
C SER A 133 9.22 18.97 -1.23
N GLU A 134 9.08 19.89 -2.18
CA GLU A 134 7.84 20.65 -2.38
C GLU A 134 6.70 19.78 -2.92
N LEU A 135 7.01 18.77 -3.73
CA LEU A 135 6.02 17.89 -4.34
C LEU A 135 5.51 16.81 -3.38
N LEU A 136 6.28 16.48 -2.37
CA LEU A 136 5.90 15.47 -1.38
C LEU A 136 5.18 16.11 -0.20
#